data_8c839bba4c29c0a6744123fb9248ad6b
#
_entry.id   8c839bba4c29c0a6744123fb9248ad6b
#
_cell.length_a   1.000
_cell.length_b   1.000
_cell.length_c   1.000
_cell.angle_alpha   90.00
_cell.angle_beta   90.00
_cell.angle_gamma   90.00
#
_symmetry.space_group_name_H-M   'P 1'
#
loop_
_entity.id
_entity.type
_entity.pdbx_description
1 polymer ?
#
loop_
_entity_poly.entity_id
_entity_poly.type
_entity_poly.pdbx_seq_one_letter_code
_entity_poly.pdbx_strand_id
1 'polypeptide(L)'
;GRIYIDINSLGITMVEFRLDLSDREKAVENFVVRKPPRLRFTPTRTNYLVTYKLIDGRFNLNYVRVEVEFFADWRRRLFRTGYTLMSELAITERLPASEQRIAIRDTFRPTSILSELVPVYFDEEFWGAYNVIEPEESIDLAIQRFNKRFEE
;
A
#
# COMPACT_ATOMS: atom_id res chain seq x y z
N GLY A 1 8.16 -4.48 -15.53
CA GLY A 1 6.80 -4.83 -15.14
C GLY A 1 6.19 -5.88 -16.06
N ARG A 2 5.03 -6.36 -15.69
CA ARG A 2 4.23 -7.32 -16.45
C ARG A 2 2.80 -6.81 -16.53
N ILE A 3 2.16 -7.04 -17.69
CA ILE A 3 0.74 -6.74 -17.89
C ILE A 3 0.08 -8.04 -18.33
N TYR A 4 -1.03 -8.38 -17.68
CA TYR A 4 -1.83 -9.56 -17.99
C TYR A 4 -3.12 -9.11 -18.66
N ILE A 5 -3.39 -9.67 -19.81
CA ILE A 5 -4.52 -9.30 -20.65
C ILE A 5 -5.40 -10.54 -20.83
N ASP A 6 -6.69 -10.39 -20.62
CA ASP A 6 -7.66 -11.44 -20.94
C ASP A 6 -7.80 -11.59 -22.46
N ILE A 7 -7.61 -12.80 -22.95
CA ILE A 7 -7.57 -13.10 -24.38
C ILE A 7 -8.91 -12.86 -25.07
N ASN A 8 -10.02 -13.00 -24.35
CA ASN A 8 -11.35 -12.90 -24.94
C ASN A 8 -11.83 -11.45 -25.03
N SER A 9 -11.59 -10.67 -23.99
CA SER A 9 -12.05 -9.28 -23.88
C SER A 9 -10.98 -8.26 -24.25
N LEU A 10 -9.71 -8.69 -24.38
CA LEU A 10 -8.52 -7.86 -24.56
C LEU A 10 -8.34 -6.79 -23.45
N GLY A 11 -9.01 -6.99 -22.33
CA GLY A 11 -8.90 -6.09 -21.18
C GLY A 11 -7.77 -6.46 -20.26
N ILE A 12 -7.20 -5.46 -19.60
CA ILE A 12 -6.14 -5.63 -18.60
C ILE A 12 -6.78 -6.20 -17.32
N THR A 13 -6.30 -7.36 -16.88
CA THR A 13 -6.77 -8.02 -15.65
C THR A 13 -5.83 -7.80 -14.47
N MET A 14 -4.52 -7.70 -14.74
CA MET A 14 -3.52 -7.49 -13.70
C MET A 14 -2.31 -6.75 -14.27
N VAL A 15 -1.70 -5.92 -13.42
CA VAL A 15 -0.45 -5.21 -13.72
C VAL A 15 0.49 -5.37 -12.52
N GLU A 16 1.71 -5.81 -12.79
CA GLU A 16 2.81 -5.85 -11.83
C GLU A 16 3.93 -4.90 -12.31
N PHE A 17 4.37 -4.01 -11.44
CA PHE A 17 5.46 -3.10 -11.80
C PHE A 17 6.28 -2.66 -10.58
N ARG A 18 7.42 -2.08 -10.86
CA ARG A 18 8.32 -1.47 -9.88
C ARG A 18 8.63 -0.05 -10.32
N LEU A 19 8.83 0.83 -9.36
CA LEU A 19 9.33 2.17 -9.66
C LEU A 19 10.84 2.11 -9.92
N ASP A 20 11.30 2.98 -10.81
CA ASP A 20 12.71 3.27 -10.95
C ASP A 20 13.17 4.15 -9.76
N LEU A 21 14.10 3.63 -8.98
CA LEU A 21 14.66 4.28 -7.80
C LEU A 21 16.08 4.84 -8.06
N SER A 22 16.50 4.92 -9.31
CA SER A 22 17.84 5.43 -9.69
C SER A 22 18.02 6.90 -9.32
N ASP A 23 16.98 7.72 -9.48
CA ASP A 23 16.92 9.08 -8.97
C ASP A 23 16.45 9.07 -7.50
N ARG A 24 17.41 9.16 -6.57
CA ARG A 24 17.14 9.04 -5.13
C ARG A 24 16.29 10.17 -4.56
N GLU A 25 16.39 11.38 -5.08
CA GLU A 25 15.63 12.53 -4.59
C GLU A 25 14.16 12.36 -4.93
N LYS A 26 13.84 12.08 -6.19
CA LYS A 26 12.46 11.77 -6.62
C LYS A 26 11.90 10.53 -5.94
N ALA A 27 12.74 9.49 -5.75
CA ALA A 27 12.32 8.29 -5.05
C ALA A 27 11.89 8.60 -3.61
N VAL A 28 12.60 9.47 -2.90
CA VAL A 28 12.22 9.89 -1.54
C VAL A 28 10.94 10.72 -1.54
N GLU A 29 10.80 11.66 -2.46
CA GLU A 29 9.63 12.54 -2.58
C GLU A 29 8.34 11.75 -2.83
N ASN A 30 8.41 10.64 -3.55
CA ASN A 30 7.27 9.77 -3.81
C ASN A 30 6.70 9.08 -2.56
N PHE A 31 7.50 8.89 -1.51
CA PHE A 31 7.11 8.12 -0.33
C PHE A 31 7.01 8.96 0.95
N VAL A 32 7.63 10.12 0.98
CA VAL A 32 7.80 10.86 2.24
C VAL A 32 7.24 12.27 2.12
N VAL A 33 6.04 12.47 2.63
CA VAL A 33 5.42 13.80 2.71
C VAL A 33 6.14 14.68 3.75
N ARG A 34 6.48 14.10 4.90
CA ARG A 34 7.18 14.79 5.97
C ARG A 34 8.11 13.81 6.71
N LYS A 35 9.33 14.21 6.97
CA LYS A 35 10.28 13.41 7.75
C LYS A 35 10.91 14.24 8.87
N PRO A 36 11.26 13.60 9.99
CA PRO A 36 12.02 14.26 11.05
C PRO A 36 13.36 14.78 10.54
N PRO A 37 13.87 15.90 11.08
CA PRO A 37 15.22 16.36 10.75
C PRO A 37 16.26 15.29 11.12
N ARG A 38 17.29 15.14 10.32
CA ARG A 38 18.38 14.15 10.47
C ARG A 38 18.01 12.69 10.17
N LEU A 39 16.75 12.37 9.83
CA LEU A 39 16.38 11.05 9.31
C LEU A 39 16.74 10.99 7.83
N ARG A 40 17.49 9.94 7.44
CA ARG A 40 17.69 9.55 6.03
C ARG A 40 16.74 8.40 5.72
N PHE A 41 15.94 8.59 4.71
CA PHE A 41 15.09 7.56 4.16
C PHE A 41 15.64 7.17 2.80
N THR A 42 15.86 5.87 2.58
CA THR A 42 16.42 5.36 1.33
C THR A 42 15.57 4.20 0.87
N PRO A 43 14.65 4.40 -0.09
CA PRO A 43 13.91 3.31 -0.69
C PRO A 43 14.87 2.43 -1.49
N THR A 44 14.71 1.11 -1.38
CA THR A 44 15.57 0.12 -2.01
C THR A 44 14.84 -0.73 -3.03
N ARG A 45 13.56 -1.00 -2.77
CA ARG A 45 12.74 -1.79 -3.67
C ARG A 45 11.27 -1.41 -3.53
N THR A 46 10.55 -1.51 -4.63
CA THR A 46 9.09 -1.37 -4.65
C THR A 46 8.49 -2.49 -5.48
N ASN A 47 7.33 -2.98 -5.08
CA ASN A 47 6.51 -3.84 -5.89
C ASN A 47 5.07 -3.33 -5.85
N TYR A 48 4.47 -3.22 -7.01
CA TYR A 48 3.07 -2.85 -7.17
C TYR A 48 2.35 -3.98 -7.89
N LEU A 49 1.23 -4.42 -7.33
CA LEU A 49 0.29 -5.33 -7.93
C LEU A 49 -1.06 -4.63 -8.01
N VAL A 50 -1.63 -4.54 -9.19
CA VAL A 50 -2.96 -3.95 -9.41
C VAL A 50 -3.79 -4.96 -10.17
N THR A 51 -4.98 -5.30 -9.66
CA THR A 51 -5.90 -6.19 -10.35
C THR A 51 -7.19 -5.48 -10.73
N TYR A 52 -7.77 -5.93 -11.81
CA TYR A 52 -9.04 -5.44 -12.34
C TYR A 52 -10.01 -6.59 -12.48
N LYS A 53 -11.29 -6.30 -12.27
CA LYS A 53 -12.40 -7.25 -12.44
C LYS A 53 -13.37 -6.72 -13.48
N LEU A 54 -13.82 -7.60 -14.38
CA LEU A 54 -14.85 -7.28 -15.34
C LEU A 54 -16.22 -7.32 -14.65
N ILE A 55 -16.91 -6.17 -14.64
CA ILE A 55 -18.24 -6.01 -14.08
C ILE A 55 -19.06 -5.18 -15.08
N ASP A 56 -20.20 -5.67 -15.51
CA ASP A 56 -21.09 -5.01 -16.46
C ASP A 56 -20.37 -4.53 -17.73
N GLY A 57 -19.48 -5.37 -18.27
CA GLY A 57 -18.74 -5.10 -19.50
C GLY A 57 -17.60 -4.08 -19.36
N ARG A 58 -17.25 -3.65 -18.14
CA ARG A 58 -16.15 -2.71 -17.86
C ARG A 58 -15.16 -3.29 -16.88
N PHE A 59 -13.87 -3.09 -17.15
CA PHE A 59 -12.81 -3.42 -16.19
C PHE A 59 -12.75 -2.34 -15.13
N ASN A 60 -12.88 -2.78 -13.89
CA ASN A 60 -12.90 -1.92 -12.72
C ASN A 60 -11.76 -2.33 -11.78
N LEU A 61 -11.17 -1.35 -11.09
CA LEU A 61 -10.18 -1.62 -10.05
C LEU A 61 -10.79 -2.60 -9.04
N ASN A 62 -10.04 -3.63 -8.68
CA ASN A 62 -10.46 -4.65 -7.72
C ASN A 62 -9.56 -4.68 -6.49
N TYR A 63 -8.25 -4.68 -6.69
CA TYR A 63 -7.29 -4.79 -5.61
C TYR A 63 -5.97 -4.11 -5.98
N VAL A 64 -5.34 -3.51 -4.99
CA VAL A 64 -3.99 -2.92 -5.10
C VAL A 64 -3.17 -3.38 -3.92
N ARG A 65 -1.96 -3.88 -4.18
CA ARG A 65 -0.94 -4.16 -3.17
C ARG A 65 0.32 -3.38 -3.50
N VAL A 66 0.86 -2.75 -2.49
CA VAL A 66 2.11 -1.97 -2.58
C VAL A 66 3.07 -2.49 -1.53
N GLU A 67 4.25 -2.89 -1.94
CA GLU A 67 5.36 -3.22 -1.05
C GLU A 67 6.49 -2.22 -1.27
N VAL A 68 7.02 -1.68 -0.19
CA VAL A 68 8.16 -0.75 -0.21
C VAL A 68 9.19 -1.23 0.81
N GLU A 69 10.38 -1.55 0.33
CA GLU A 69 11.54 -1.81 1.18
C GLU A 69 12.40 -0.55 1.25
N PHE A 70 12.83 -0.20 2.44
CA PHE A 70 13.66 0.99 2.64
C PHE A 70 14.56 0.87 3.87
N PHE A 71 15.62 1.66 3.88
CA PHE A 71 16.42 1.91 5.07
C PHE A 71 16.04 3.24 5.68
N ALA A 72 15.95 3.26 7.02
CA ALA A 72 15.83 4.48 7.81
C ALA A 72 17.05 4.62 8.70
N ASP A 73 17.80 5.72 8.50
CA ASP A 73 19.04 5.99 9.21
C ASP A 73 18.94 7.31 9.95
N TRP A 74 19.33 7.32 11.21
CA TRP A 74 19.56 8.55 11.95
C TRP A 74 21.02 8.95 11.88
N ARG A 75 21.34 10.17 11.53
CA ARG A 75 22.71 10.69 11.28
C ARG A 75 23.75 10.40 12.37
N ARG A 76 23.33 9.91 13.55
CA ARG A 76 24.20 9.58 14.69
C ARG A 76 24.15 8.11 15.11
N ARG A 77 23.41 7.25 14.40
CA ARG A 77 23.38 5.81 14.70
C ARG A 77 24.39 5.08 13.84
N LEU A 78 25.06 4.10 14.44
CA LEU A 78 26.05 3.26 13.76
C LEU A 78 25.43 2.23 12.82
N PHE A 79 24.16 1.86 13.02
CA PHE A 79 23.49 0.84 12.28
C PHE A 79 22.30 1.36 11.50
N ARG A 80 22.13 0.85 10.29
CA ARG A 80 20.96 1.06 9.46
C ARG A 80 19.87 0.08 9.88
N THR A 81 18.64 0.55 9.89
CA THR A 81 17.48 -0.32 10.09
C THR A 81 16.72 -0.45 8.78
N GLY A 82 16.56 -1.68 8.32
CA GLY A 82 15.73 -2.00 7.16
C GLY A 82 14.28 -2.20 7.58
N TYR A 83 13.38 -1.71 6.75
CA TYR A 83 11.94 -1.84 6.91
C TYR A 83 11.30 -2.33 5.62
N THR A 84 10.26 -3.13 5.76
CA THR A 84 9.34 -3.46 4.69
C THR A 84 7.96 -2.95 5.09
N LEU A 85 7.37 -2.11 4.26
CA LEU A 85 6.00 -1.65 4.37
C LEU A 85 5.17 -2.36 3.32
N MET A 86 4.05 -2.96 3.73
CA MET A 86 3.03 -3.50 2.85
C MET A 86 1.73 -2.73 3.07
N SER A 87 1.09 -2.36 1.98
CA SER A 87 -0.23 -1.71 1.99
C SER A 87 -1.13 -2.39 0.96
N GLU A 88 -2.35 -2.67 1.36
CA GLU A 88 -3.36 -3.32 0.54
C GLU A 88 -4.64 -2.50 0.51
N LEU A 89 -5.23 -2.40 -0.67
CA LEU A 89 -6.53 -1.80 -0.91
C LEU A 89 -7.39 -2.80 -1.67
N ALA A 90 -8.49 -3.24 -1.07
CA ALA A 90 -9.48 -4.07 -1.74
C ALA A 90 -10.80 -3.31 -1.91
N ILE A 91 -11.42 -3.48 -3.06
CA ILE A 91 -12.77 -2.99 -3.30
C ILE A 91 -13.74 -4.07 -2.86
N THR A 92 -14.33 -3.90 -1.68
CA THR A 92 -15.23 -4.89 -1.08
C THR A 92 -16.65 -4.77 -1.60
N GLU A 93 -17.09 -3.55 -1.91
CA GLU A 93 -18.44 -3.29 -2.40
C GLU A 93 -18.46 -2.18 -3.45
N ARG A 94 -19.42 -2.26 -4.34
CA ARG A 94 -19.69 -1.22 -5.34
C ARG A 94 -21.16 -0.83 -5.25
N LEU A 95 -21.39 0.42 -4.97
CA LEU A 95 -22.72 0.99 -4.97
C LEU A 95 -23.02 1.63 -6.34
N PRO A 96 -24.27 1.66 -6.78
CA PRO A 96 -24.67 2.44 -7.93
C PRO A 96 -24.23 3.89 -7.74
N ALA A 97 -23.94 4.59 -8.84
CA ALA A 97 -23.60 6.00 -8.78
C ALA A 97 -24.71 6.75 -8.04
N SER A 98 -24.42 7.14 -6.81
CA SER A 98 -25.36 7.95 -6.02
C SER A 98 -25.23 9.41 -6.45
N GLU A 99 -26.29 10.17 -6.32
CA GLU A 99 -26.27 11.63 -6.52
C GLU A 99 -25.46 12.33 -5.41
N GLN A 100 -25.12 11.62 -4.34
CA GLN A 100 -24.31 12.14 -3.25
C GLN A 100 -22.84 12.19 -3.67
N ARG A 101 -22.36 13.39 -3.93
CA ARG A 101 -20.94 13.65 -4.17
C ARG A 101 -20.22 13.77 -2.82
N ILE A 102 -19.14 13.03 -2.66
CA ILE A 102 -18.24 13.22 -1.53
C ILE A 102 -17.64 14.62 -1.63
N ALA A 103 -17.81 15.43 -0.59
CA ALA A 103 -17.22 16.76 -0.58
C ALA A 103 -15.69 16.69 -0.56
N ILE A 104 -15.01 17.60 -1.25
CA ILE A 104 -13.54 17.63 -1.34
C ILE A 104 -12.87 17.66 0.05
N ARG A 105 -13.52 18.29 1.04
CA ARG A 105 -13.04 18.33 2.43
C ARG A 105 -13.00 16.95 3.09
N ASP A 106 -13.84 16.02 2.64
CA ASP A 106 -14.01 14.68 3.19
C ASP A 106 -13.16 13.64 2.42
N THR A 107 -12.36 14.09 1.46
CA THR A 107 -11.45 13.24 0.69
C THR A 107 -10.02 13.33 1.20
N PHE A 108 -9.26 12.23 1.05
CA PHE A 108 -7.81 12.25 1.27
C PHE A 108 -7.11 13.04 0.16
N ARG A 109 -6.16 13.88 0.55
CA ARG A 109 -5.28 14.59 -0.38
C ARG A 109 -3.94 13.88 -0.47
N PRO A 110 -3.17 14.04 -1.56
CA PRO A 110 -1.82 13.46 -1.66
C PRO A 110 -0.88 13.86 -0.52
N THR A 111 -1.13 15.01 0.12
CA THR A 111 -0.38 15.53 1.27
C THR A 111 -0.96 15.14 2.62
N SER A 112 -2.06 14.41 2.66
CA SER A 112 -2.68 13.96 3.91
C SER A 112 -1.81 12.91 4.59
N ILE A 113 -1.64 13.03 5.90
CA ILE A 113 -0.94 12.04 6.72
C ILE A 113 -2.02 11.18 7.39
N LEU A 114 -2.11 9.92 6.98
CA LEU A 114 -3.19 9.02 7.39
C LEU A 114 -3.28 8.90 8.92
N SER A 115 -2.15 8.76 9.61
CA SER A 115 -2.11 8.65 11.07
C SER A 115 -2.62 9.89 11.82
N GLU A 116 -2.71 11.04 11.17
CA GLU A 116 -3.28 12.27 11.75
C GLU A 116 -4.79 12.37 11.51
N LEU A 117 -5.33 11.59 10.57
CA LEU A 117 -6.73 11.64 10.15
C LEU A 117 -7.56 10.47 10.68
N VAL A 118 -6.90 9.34 10.98
CA VAL A 118 -7.58 8.16 11.52
C VAL A 118 -7.91 8.39 12.98
N PRO A 119 -9.16 8.18 13.43
CA PRO A 119 -9.52 8.28 14.83
C PRO A 119 -8.76 7.25 15.67
N VAL A 120 -8.49 7.60 16.92
CA VAL A 120 -7.72 6.75 17.86
C VAL A 120 -8.50 5.50 18.29
N TYR A 121 -9.81 5.49 18.09
CA TYR A 121 -10.68 4.35 18.43
C TYR A 121 -11.04 3.54 17.20
N PHE A 122 -11.10 2.24 17.36
CA PHE A 122 -11.57 1.31 16.35
C PHE A 122 -13.10 1.17 16.47
N ASP A 123 -13.81 1.35 15.38
CA ASP A 123 -15.25 1.17 15.30
C ASP A 123 -15.54 -0.26 14.80
N GLU A 124 -15.81 -1.16 15.74
CA GLU A 124 -16.10 -2.58 15.45
C GLU A 124 -17.38 -2.75 14.62
N GLU A 125 -18.38 -1.92 14.86
CA GLU A 125 -19.66 -2.01 14.17
C GLU A 125 -19.51 -1.61 12.70
N PHE A 126 -18.73 -0.59 12.42
CA PHE A 126 -18.40 -0.17 11.06
C PHE A 126 -17.52 -1.18 10.34
N TRP A 127 -16.45 -1.67 10.98
CA TRP A 127 -15.45 -2.53 10.32
C TRP A 127 -15.82 -4.02 10.31
N GLY A 128 -16.72 -4.49 11.18
CA GLY A 128 -17.01 -5.90 11.38
C GLY A 128 -17.39 -6.67 10.12
N ALA A 129 -18.15 -6.05 9.22
CA ALA A 129 -18.54 -6.65 7.93
C ALA A 129 -17.49 -6.48 6.80
N TYR A 130 -16.56 -5.53 6.94
CA TYR A 130 -15.59 -5.17 5.90
C TYR A 130 -14.19 -5.73 6.16
N ASN A 131 -13.96 -6.40 7.26
CA ASN A 131 -12.68 -6.98 7.63
C ASN A 131 -12.45 -8.33 6.91
N VAL A 132 -12.51 -8.31 5.58
CA VAL A 132 -12.56 -9.51 4.73
C VAL A 132 -11.20 -9.86 4.12
N ILE A 133 -10.17 -9.03 4.30
CA ILE A 133 -8.84 -9.33 3.79
C ILE A 133 -8.13 -10.23 4.79
N GLU A 134 -8.08 -11.52 4.49
CA GLU A 134 -7.21 -12.43 5.22
C GLU A 134 -5.75 -12.12 4.84
N PRO A 135 -4.85 -11.91 5.82
CA PRO A 135 -3.42 -11.78 5.54
C PRO A 135 -2.93 -13.03 4.82
N GLU A 136 -2.15 -12.88 3.74
CA GLU A 136 -1.54 -14.02 3.03
C GLU A 136 -0.65 -14.86 3.94
N GLU A 137 -0.15 -14.27 4.99
CA GLU A 137 0.66 -14.92 6.01
C GLU A 137 0.03 -14.65 7.38
N SER A 138 -0.21 -15.70 8.16
CA SER A 138 -0.70 -15.51 9.51
C SER A 138 0.32 -14.71 10.34
N ILE A 139 -0.16 -13.87 11.23
CA ILE A 139 0.67 -13.07 12.15
C ILE A 139 1.67 -13.98 12.89
N ASP A 140 1.27 -15.21 13.23
CA ASP A 140 2.12 -16.19 13.90
C ASP A 140 3.30 -16.63 13.03
N LEU A 141 3.11 -16.84 11.73
CA LEU A 141 4.19 -17.15 10.80
C LEU A 141 5.14 -15.97 10.59
N ALA A 142 4.62 -14.75 10.53
CA ALA A 142 5.43 -13.55 10.44
C ALA A 142 6.30 -13.37 11.70
N ILE A 143 5.74 -13.61 12.90
CA ILE A 143 6.45 -13.59 14.17
C ILE A 143 7.54 -14.69 14.21
N GLN A 144 7.24 -15.92 13.78
CA GLN A 144 8.22 -17.00 13.73
C GLN A 144 9.39 -16.68 12.80
N ARG A 145 9.14 -16.10 11.63
CA ARG A 145 10.22 -15.65 10.72
C ARG A 145 11.04 -14.51 11.32
N PHE A 146 10.39 -13.61 12.02
CA PHE A 146 11.08 -12.52 12.71
C PHE A 146 12.01 -13.06 13.78
N ASN A 147 11.54 -13.97 14.64
CA ASN A 147 12.33 -14.56 15.71
C ASN A 147 13.50 -15.38 15.19
N LYS A 148 13.36 -16.18 14.12
CA LYS A 148 14.45 -16.90 13.48
C LYS A 148 15.60 -16.01 12.99
N ARG A 149 15.32 -14.76 12.59
CA ARG A 149 16.36 -13.82 12.14
C ARG A 149 17.23 -13.26 13.27
N PHE A 150 16.83 -13.43 14.51
CA PHE A 150 17.58 -12.96 15.67
C PHE A 150 18.31 -14.10 16.40
N GLU A 151 18.10 -15.34 15.99
CA GLU A 151 18.79 -16.53 16.52
C GLU A 151 20.01 -16.93 15.66
N GLU A 152 20.21 -16.32 14.49
CA GLU A 152 21.41 -16.42 13.66
C GLU A 152 22.34 -15.20 13.84
#